data_ac97af4f836eb365b4a3ba6f360b9a3a
#
_entry.id   ac97af4f836eb365b4a3ba6f360b9a3a
#
_cell.length_a   1.000
_cell.length_b   1.000
_cell.length_c   1.000
_cell.angle_alpha   90.00
_cell.angle_beta   90.00
_cell.angle_gamma   90.00
#
_symmetry.space_group_name_H-M   'P 1'
#
loop_
_entity.id
_entity.type
_entity.pdbx_description
1 polymer ?
#
loop_
_entity_poly.entity_id
_entity_poly.type
_entity_poly.pdbx_seq_one_letter_code
_entity_poly.pdbx_strand_id
1 'polypeptide(L)'
;MVFNNKEDLLQLYNAINHTDYQNPDDLEVNTLEDVLYLSMKNDVSFLVSGTMNLYEHQSTFNPNMPLRGVFYFSRLYEGYVADNNLMIYHEKRVRLPKPKYIVFYNGTKNQPDSMELKLSDCFENTDNEAPCLECTATMLNINYGHNQELMKHCRRLKEYSIFVQCVREYIQSEPSVEDALEKAIDTCINQDVLADFLKKHRAEVTNMILTTYDKDLYEKTLKEDAREEGRKEGMEYLNQLNKYLLKAKRYSDLERATEDIEYQKKLLKEFGIE
;
A
#
# COMPACT_ATOMS: atom_id res chain seq x y z
N MET A 1 -14.50 0.20 8.15
CA MET A 1 -14.28 -0.05 6.70
C MET A 1 -15.52 0.31 5.92
N VAL A 2 -15.41 1.02 4.79
CA VAL A 2 -16.58 1.47 3.99
C VAL A 2 -17.33 0.28 3.37
N PHE A 3 -16.62 -0.82 3.04
CA PHE A 3 -17.18 -2.08 2.56
C PHE A 3 -17.28 -3.09 3.71
N ASN A 4 -18.21 -2.85 4.63
CA ASN A 4 -18.36 -3.65 5.86
C ASN A 4 -19.50 -4.68 5.79
N ASN A 5 -20.20 -4.76 4.68
CA ASN A 5 -21.26 -5.74 4.43
C ASN A 5 -21.03 -6.46 3.09
N LYS A 6 -21.68 -7.61 2.93
CA LYS A 6 -21.54 -8.46 1.75
C LYS A 6 -22.11 -7.82 0.49
N GLU A 7 -23.16 -7.02 0.61
CA GLU A 7 -23.82 -6.33 -0.50
C GLU A 7 -22.87 -5.33 -1.17
N ASP A 8 -22.25 -4.43 -0.36
CA ASP A 8 -21.28 -3.46 -0.86
C ASP A 8 -20.04 -4.14 -1.46
N LEU A 9 -19.58 -5.23 -0.83
CA LEU A 9 -18.44 -6.00 -1.31
C LEU A 9 -18.75 -6.72 -2.63
N LEU A 10 -19.96 -7.26 -2.79
CA LEU A 10 -20.42 -7.87 -4.03
C LEU A 10 -20.53 -6.85 -5.16
N GLN A 11 -21.06 -5.66 -4.87
CA GLN A 11 -21.11 -4.57 -5.85
C GLN A 11 -19.70 -4.19 -6.32
N LEU A 12 -18.74 -4.07 -5.39
CA LEU A 12 -17.34 -3.80 -5.73
C LEU A 12 -16.74 -4.92 -6.58
N TYR A 13 -16.98 -6.18 -6.20
CA TYR A 13 -16.53 -7.34 -6.96
C TYR A 13 -17.09 -7.33 -8.40
N ASN A 14 -18.39 -7.10 -8.54
CA ASN A 14 -19.06 -7.02 -9.85
C ASN A 14 -18.47 -5.89 -10.71
N ALA A 15 -18.25 -4.72 -10.12
CA ALA A 15 -17.70 -3.57 -10.83
C ALA A 15 -16.27 -3.83 -11.34
N ILE A 16 -15.42 -4.50 -10.55
CA ILE A 16 -14.03 -4.83 -10.92
C ILE A 16 -13.97 -5.95 -11.96
N ASN A 17 -14.89 -6.91 -11.89
CA ASN A 17 -14.84 -8.13 -12.72
C ASN A 17 -15.79 -8.07 -13.93
N HIS A 18 -16.57 -6.99 -14.07
CA HIS A 18 -17.62 -6.87 -15.09
C HIS A 18 -18.61 -8.04 -15.03
N THR A 19 -18.99 -8.43 -13.82
CA THR A 19 -19.94 -9.50 -13.50
C THR A 19 -21.22 -8.91 -12.92
N ASP A 20 -22.27 -9.74 -12.79
CA ASP A 20 -23.57 -9.31 -12.27
C ASP A 20 -24.15 -10.38 -11.28
N TYR A 21 -23.37 -10.74 -10.28
CA TYR A 21 -23.84 -11.62 -9.20
C TYR A 21 -24.84 -10.85 -8.33
N GLN A 22 -25.98 -11.51 -8.02
CA GLN A 22 -27.10 -10.87 -7.31
C GLN A 22 -27.19 -11.29 -5.83
N ASN A 23 -26.64 -12.46 -5.48
CA ASN A 23 -26.78 -12.99 -4.15
C ASN A 23 -25.51 -12.72 -3.31
N PRO A 24 -25.58 -11.83 -2.29
CA PRO A 24 -24.46 -11.57 -1.39
C PRO A 24 -23.96 -12.79 -0.60
N ASP A 25 -24.83 -13.80 -0.41
CA ASP A 25 -24.44 -15.01 0.31
C ASP A 25 -23.50 -15.92 -0.48
N ASP A 26 -23.35 -15.69 -1.79
CA ASP A 26 -22.33 -16.35 -2.61
C ASP A 26 -20.89 -15.90 -2.23
N LEU A 27 -20.77 -14.85 -1.41
CA LEU A 27 -19.51 -14.38 -0.85
C LEU A 27 -19.18 -15.14 0.45
N GLU A 28 -18.11 -15.91 0.42
CA GLU A 28 -17.49 -16.45 1.63
C GLU A 28 -16.34 -15.55 2.05
N VAL A 29 -16.55 -14.78 3.13
CA VAL A 29 -15.51 -13.85 3.64
C VAL A 29 -14.58 -14.62 4.55
N ASN A 30 -13.32 -14.70 4.16
CA ASN A 30 -12.23 -15.31 4.91
C ASN A 30 -11.31 -14.21 5.41
N THR A 31 -11.59 -13.62 6.56
CA THR A 31 -10.72 -12.64 7.21
C THR A 31 -9.54 -13.35 7.86
N LEU A 32 -8.32 -12.91 7.54
CA LEU A 32 -7.11 -13.34 8.24
C LEU A 32 -7.02 -12.62 9.60
N GLU A 33 -7.79 -13.06 10.58
CA GLU A 33 -7.82 -12.45 11.92
C GLU A 33 -6.51 -12.63 12.72
N ASP A 34 -5.64 -13.57 12.35
CA ASP A 34 -4.48 -14.01 13.14
C ASP A 34 -3.11 -13.67 12.53
N VAL A 35 -2.99 -12.68 11.66
CA VAL A 35 -1.68 -12.31 11.13
C VAL A 35 -0.97 -11.32 12.04
N LEU A 36 -0.30 -11.85 13.07
CA LEU A 36 0.45 -11.15 14.13
C LEU A 36 1.61 -10.23 13.65
N TYR A 37 1.90 -10.16 12.36
CA TYR A 37 3.05 -9.39 11.86
C TYR A 37 2.72 -8.21 10.94
N LEU A 38 1.46 -8.01 10.56
CA LEU A 38 1.07 -6.89 9.71
C LEU A 38 -0.19 -6.25 10.28
N SER A 39 -0.02 -5.17 11.02
CA SER A 39 -1.06 -4.34 11.62
C SER A 39 -1.91 -3.60 10.56
N MET A 40 -2.46 -4.33 9.59
CA MET A 40 -3.34 -3.76 8.57
C MET A 40 -4.75 -4.31 8.72
N LYS A 41 -5.57 -3.59 9.48
CA LYS A 41 -6.99 -3.88 9.71
C LYS A 41 -7.90 -3.62 8.49
N ASN A 42 -7.34 -3.40 7.30
CA ASN A 42 -8.10 -2.94 6.13
C ASN A 42 -8.14 -3.93 4.97
N ASP A 43 -7.52 -5.09 5.12
CA ASP A 43 -7.44 -6.08 4.05
C ASP A 43 -8.63 -7.04 4.14
N VAL A 44 -9.25 -7.32 3.00
CA VAL A 44 -10.39 -8.23 2.90
C VAL A 44 -10.04 -9.35 1.94
N SER A 45 -10.19 -10.60 2.40
CA SER A 45 -10.14 -11.77 1.53
C SER A 45 -11.50 -12.49 1.52
N PHE A 46 -11.89 -12.97 0.36
CA PHE A 46 -13.15 -13.65 0.17
C PHE A 46 -13.14 -14.58 -1.05
N LEU A 47 -13.98 -15.59 -0.99
CA LEU A 47 -14.21 -16.53 -2.09
C LEU A 47 -15.51 -16.21 -2.81
N VAL A 48 -15.45 -16.17 -4.12
CA VAL A 48 -16.62 -16.05 -5.01
C VAL A 48 -16.40 -16.93 -6.22
N SER A 49 -17.32 -17.83 -6.51
CA SER A 49 -17.36 -18.62 -7.74
C SER A 49 -16.00 -19.25 -8.12
N GLY A 50 -15.29 -19.82 -7.14
CA GLY A 50 -13.99 -20.47 -7.34
C GLY A 50 -12.82 -19.51 -7.51
N THR A 51 -12.99 -18.24 -7.18
CA THR A 51 -11.93 -17.22 -7.15
C THR A 51 -11.67 -16.77 -5.72
N MET A 52 -10.41 -16.82 -5.30
CA MET A 52 -9.92 -16.31 -4.02
C MET A 52 -9.43 -14.89 -4.23
N ASN A 53 -10.19 -13.93 -3.74
CA ASN A 53 -9.90 -12.51 -3.90
C ASN A 53 -9.17 -11.99 -2.65
N LEU A 54 -8.13 -11.21 -2.87
CA LEU A 54 -7.44 -10.43 -1.86
C LEU A 54 -7.50 -8.96 -2.28
N TYR A 55 -8.14 -8.12 -1.46
CA TYR A 55 -8.30 -6.70 -1.67
C TYR A 55 -7.58 -5.95 -0.55
N GLU A 56 -6.59 -5.14 -0.91
CA GLU A 56 -5.84 -4.29 0.01
C GLU A 56 -6.01 -2.81 -0.33
N HIS A 57 -5.93 -1.97 0.69
CA HIS A 57 -5.98 -0.53 0.56
C HIS A 57 -4.64 0.10 0.94
N GLN A 58 -4.15 1.05 0.12
CA GLN A 58 -2.88 1.74 0.34
C GLN A 58 -2.98 3.26 0.17
N SER A 59 -2.55 3.99 1.19
CA SER A 59 -2.33 5.45 1.13
C SER A 59 -0.94 5.84 0.62
N THR A 60 0.01 4.88 0.60
CA THR A 60 1.37 5.09 0.08
C THR A 60 1.68 4.03 -0.96
N PHE A 61 2.24 4.45 -2.11
CA PHE A 61 2.67 3.51 -3.14
C PHE A 61 3.76 2.57 -2.62
N ASN A 62 3.52 1.27 -2.72
CA ASN A 62 4.47 0.23 -2.33
C ASN A 62 4.66 -0.78 -3.47
N PRO A 63 5.83 -0.82 -4.12
CA PRO A 63 6.10 -1.77 -5.21
C PRO A 63 6.22 -3.23 -4.73
N ASN A 64 6.37 -3.47 -3.42
CA ASN A 64 6.55 -4.81 -2.85
C ASN A 64 5.21 -5.54 -2.57
N MET A 65 4.10 -5.04 -3.10
CA MET A 65 2.79 -5.70 -2.94
C MET A 65 2.78 -7.14 -3.42
N PRO A 66 3.39 -7.51 -4.57
CA PRO A 66 3.42 -8.90 -5.00
C PRO A 66 4.07 -9.85 -3.99
N LEU A 67 5.16 -9.43 -3.35
CA LEU A 67 5.81 -10.22 -2.29
C LEU A 67 4.88 -10.43 -1.08
N ARG A 68 4.17 -9.38 -0.66
CA ARG A 68 3.15 -9.49 0.40
C ARG A 68 2.03 -10.43 -0.01
N GLY A 69 1.60 -10.36 -1.28
CA GLY A 69 0.60 -11.26 -1.86
C GLY A 69 0.99 -12.73 -1.75
N VAL A 70 2.25 -13.09 -2.00
CA VAL A 70 2.75 -14.47 -1.81
C VAL A 70 2.52 -14.95 -0.38
N PHE A 71 2.85 -14.13 0.62
CA PHE A 71 2.65 -14.51 2.03
C PHE A 71 1.17 -14.63 2.39
N TYR A 72 0.31 -13.74 1.88
CA TYR A 72 -1.13 -13.81 2.13
C TYR A 72 -1.77 -15.03 1.46
N PHE A 73 -1.50 -15.25 0.18
CA PHE A 73 -2.06 -16.41 -0.53
C PHE A 73 -1.56 -17.73 0.01
N SER A 74 -0.31 -17.82 0.49
CA SER A 74 0.17 -19.02 1.17
C SER A 74 -0.74 -19.38 2.35
N ARG A 75 -1.03 -18.42 3.22
CA ARG A 75 -1.89 -18.63 4.40
C ARG A 75 -3.35 -18.90 4.03
N LEU A 76 -3.88 -18.17 3.04
CA LEU A 76 -5.24 -18.40 2.56
C LEU A 76 -5.41 -19.81 2.00
N TYR A 77 -4.43 -20.31 1.26
CA TYR A 77 -4.44 -21.66 0.73
C TYR A 77 -4.21 -22.72 1.81
N GLU A 78 -3.37 -22.45 2.82
CA GLU A 78 -3.22 -23.33 3.99
C GLU A 78 -4.57 -23.53 4.70
N GLY A 79 -5.27 -22.42 4.99
CA GLY A 79 -6.62 -22.46 5.56
C GLY A 79 -7.61 -23.20 4.67
N TYR A 80 -7.67 -22.86 3.38
CA TYR A 80 -8.56 -23.51 2.43
C TYR A 80 -8.33 -25.03 2.33
N VAL A 81 -7.07 -25.47 2.31
CA VAL A 81 -6.71 -26.90 2.29
C VAL A 81 -7.18 -27.59 3.56
N ALA A 82 -6.99 -26.96 4.73
CA ALA A 82 -7.40 -27.51 6.01
C ALA A 82 -8.92 -27.59 6.13
N ASP A 83 -9.65 -26.52 5.84
CA ASP A 83 -11.11 -26.43 5.97
C ASP A 83 -11.84 -27.41 5.03
N ASN A 84 -11.27 -27.66 3.86
CA ASN A 84 -11.84 -28.59 2.88
C ASN A 84 -11.26 -30.02 2.99
N ASN A 85 -10.43 -30.30 4.01
CA ASN A 85 -9.78 -31.60 4.21
C ASN A 85 -9.06 -32.12 2.96
N LEU A 86 -8.35 -31.24 2.24
CA LEU A 86 -7.68 -31.59 0.99
C LEU A 86 -6.34 -32.28 1.25
N MET A 87 -6.12 -33.42 0.60
CA MET A 87 -4.93 -34.26 0.80
C MET A 87 -3.86 -33.94 -0.26
N ILE A 88 -2.97 -32.99 0.04
CA ILE A 88 -1.93 -32.50 -0.88
C ILE A 88 -0.80 -33.49 -1.16
N TYR A 89 -0.64 -34.52 -0.32
CA TYR A 89 0.38 -35.58 -0.47
C TYR A 89 -0.11 -36.81 -1.24
N HIS A 90 -1.33 -36.76 -1.76
CA HIS A 90 -1.90 -37.81 -2.59
C HIS A 90 -1.54 -37.62 -4.08
N GLU A 91 -1.57 -38.69 -4.87
CA GLU A 91 -1.37 -38.64 -6.32
C GLU A 91 -2.45 -37.85 -7.06
N LYS A 92 -3.64 -37.70 -6.45
CA LYS A 92 -4.76 -36.98 -7.05
C LYS A 92 -4.53 -35.47 -6.93
N ARG A 93 -4.59 -34.77 -8.09
CA ARG A 93 -4.47 -33.31 -8.15
C ARG A 93 -5.57 -32.62 -7.32
N VAL A 94 -5.16 -31.79 -6.38
CA VAL A 94 -6.03 -30.89 -5.63
C VAL A 94 -6.44 -29.71 -6.53
N ARG A 95 -7.70 -29.29 -6.45
CA ARG A 95 -8.22 -28.11 -7.12
C ARG A 95 -8.31 -26.97 -6.10
N LEU A 96 -7.70 -25.84 -6.45
CA LEU A 96 -7.67 -24.63 -5.62
C LEU A 96 -8.45 -23.50 -6.33
N PRO A 97 -9.06 -22.59 -5.58
CA PRO A 97 -9.64 -21.38 -6.16
C PRO A 97 -8.54 -20.53 -6.81
N LYS A 98 -8.88 -19.85 -7.92
CA LYS A 98 -7.95 -18.99 -8.64
C LYS A 98 -7.67 -17.72 -7.82
N PRO A 99 -6.38 -17.36 -7.56
CA PRO A 99 -6.06 -16.15 -6.81
C PRO A 99 -6.28 -14.90 -7.67
N LYS A 100 -6.82 -13.85 -7.05
CA LYS A 100 -6.93 -12.51 -7.63
C LYS A 100 -6.52 -11.47 -6.59
N TYR A 101 -5.56 -10.62 -6.93
CA TYR A 101 -5.00 -9.62 -6.04
C TYR A 101 -5.25 -8.20 -6.56
N ILE A 102 -6.00 -7.41 -5.83
CA ILE A 102 -6.33 -6.02 -6.14
C ILE A 102 -5.83 -5.12 -5.01
N VAL A 103 -5.13 -4.05 -5.39
CA VAL A 103 -4.62 -3.03 -4.48
C VAL A 103 -5.30 -1.71 -4.82
N PHE A 104 -6.08 -1.17 -3.88
CA PHE A 104 -6.71 0.15 -4.02
C PHE A 104 -5.75 1.22 -3.52
N TYR A 105 -5.31 2.08 -4.42
CA TYR A 105 -4.42 3.18 -4.10
C TYR A 105 -5.19 4.49 -4.01
N ASN A 106 -5.08 5.16 -2.86
CA ASN A 106 -5.61 6.51 -2.66
C ASN A 106 -4.56 7.49 -2.12
N GLY A 107 -3.27 7.24 -2.36
CA GLY A 107 -2.20 8.12 -1.90
C GLY A 107 -2.15 9.45 -2.65
N THR A 108 -1.27 10.35 -2.19
CA THR A 108 -1.12 11.72 -2.76
C THR A 108 -0.16 11.78 -3.94
N LYS A 109 0.71 10.76 -4.14
CA LYS A 109 1.59 10.73 -5.31
C LYS A 109 0.77 10.38 -6.55
N ASN A 110 1.04 11.09 -7.65
CA ASN A 110 0.39 10.80 -8.92
C ASN A 110 0.73 9.38 -9.41
N GLN A 111 -0.29 8.59 -9.68
CA GLN A 111 -0.21 7.23 -10.18
C GLN A 111 -1.23 7.03 -11.31
N PRO A 112 -0.96 6.16 -12.30
CA PRO A 112 -1.92 5.86 -13.36
C PRO A 112 -3.20 5.23 -12.79
N ASP A 113 -4.26 5.20 -13.60
CA ASP A 113 -5.55 4.60 -13.23
C ASP A 113 -5.41 3.14 -12.83
N SER A 114 -4.57 2.39 -13.55
CA SER A 114 -4.25 1.00 -13.28
C SER A 114 -2.79 0.70 -13.55
N MET A 115 -2.21 -0.20 -12.73
CA MET A 115 -0.84 -0.68 -12.89
C MET A 115 -0.75 -2.13 -12.44
N GLU A 116 -0.02 -2.95 -13.18
CA GLU A 116 0.40 -4.28 -12.71
C GLU A 116 1.72 -4.17 -11.97
N LEU A 117 1.77 -4.77 -10.79
CA LEU A 117 2.98 -4.96 -9.99
C LEU A 117 3.31 -6.45 -10.01
N LYS A 118 4.55 -6.82 -10.31
CA LYS A 118 4.97 -8.21 -10.47
C LYS A 118 6.04 -8.58 -9.46
N LEU A 119 5.99 -9.81 -8.96
CA LEU A 119 7.00 -10.33 -8.05
C LEU A 119 8.37 -10.44 -8.76
N SER A 120 8.36 -10.75 -10.05
CA SER A 120 9.57 -10.81 -10.87
C SER A 120 10.35 -9.50 -10.91
N ASP A 121 9.70 -8.35 -10.71
CA ASP A 121 10.38 -7.05 -10.64
C ASP A 121 11.22 -6.89 -9.35
N CYS A 122 11.06 -7.78 -8.37
CA CYS A 122 11.82 -7.80 -7.12
C CYS A 122 13.03 -8.75 -7.15
N PHE A 123 13.23 -9.53 -8.21
CA PHE A 123 14.32 -10.49 -8.27
C PHE A 123 15.64 -9.81 -8.68
N GLU A 124 16.72 -10.15 -8.00
CA GLU A 124 18.07 -9.62 -8.29
C GLU A 124 18.63 -10.18 -9.60
N ASN A 125 18.33 -11.46 -9.89
CA ASN A 125 18.74 -12.09 -11.13
C ASN A 125 17.69 -11.84 -12.23
N THR A 126 18.12 -11.21 -13.31
CA THR A 126 17.28 -10.83 -14.45
C THR A 126 17.64 -11.61 -15.73
N ASP A 127 18.08 -12.88 -15.58
CA ASP A 127 18.23 -13.76 -16.74
C ASP A 127 16.89 -13.94 -17.47
N ASN A 128 16.93 -14.53 -18.67
CA ASN A 128 15.74 -14.69 -19.50
C ASN A 128 14.88 -15.93 -19.12
N GLU A 129 15.18 -16.58 -17.98
CA GLU A 129 14.39 -17.72 -17.52
C GLU A 129 13.16 -17.24 -16.75
N ALA A 130 12.02 -17.87 -17.02
CA ALA A 130 10.80 -17.57 -16.26
C ALA A 130 10.92 -18.06 -14.81
N PRO A 131 10.62 -17.24 -13.81
CA PRO A 131 10.67 -17.66 -12.42
C PRO A 131 9.65 -18.77 -12.13
N CYS A 132 9.98 -19.69 -11.25
CA CYS A 132 9.06 -20.75 -10.83
C CYS A 132 7.90 -20.24 -9.98
N LEU A 133 8.01 -19.03 -9.43
CA LEU A 133 6.98 -18.34 -8.64
C LEU A 133 6.77 -16.93 -9.18
N GLU A 134 5.53 -16.62 -9.52
CA GLU A 134 5.09 -15.28 -9.89
C GLU A 134 3.83 -14.91 -9.12
N CYS A 135 3.76 -13.67 -8.68
CA CYS A 135 2.57 -13.07 -8.09
C CYS A 135 2.36 -11.69 -8.73
N THR A 136 1.18 -11.47 -9.28
CA THR A 136 0.82 -10.19 -9.88
C THR A 136 -0.28 -9.52 -9.06
N ALA A 137 -0.04 -8.28 -8.63
CA ALA A 137 -1.04 -7.43 -8.02
C ALA A 137 -1.51 -6.38 -9.03
N THR A 138 -2.82 -6.20 -9.19
CA THR A 138 -3.38 -5.10 -9.97
C THR A 138 -3.66 -3.94 -9.03
N MET A 139 -2.91 -2.85 -9.16
CA MET A 139 -3.18 -1.61 -8.44
C MET A 139 -4.20 -0.78 -9.22
N LEU A 140 -5.23 -0.31 -8.53
CA LEU A 140 -6.27 0.58 -9.05
C LEU A 140 -6.23 1.91 -8.28
N ASN A 141 -6.01 3.01 -8.99
CA ASN A 141 -6.05 4.34 -8.40
C ASN A 141 -7.50 4.75 -8.15
N ILE A 142 -7.88 4.84 -6.88
CA ILE A 142 -9.25 5.19 -6.46
C ILE A 142 -9.38 6.64 -5.99
N ASN A 143 -8.41 7.49 -6.29
CA ASN A 143 -8.55 8.92 -6.05
C ASN A 143 -9.67 9.54 -6.90
N TYR A 144 -10.23 10.64 -6.44
CA TYR A 144 -11.24 11.39 -7.17
C TYR A 144 -10.72 11.77 -8.57
N GLY A 145 -11.55 11.52 -9.59
CA GLY A 145 -11.20 11.75 -11.00
C GLY A 145 -10.56 10.56 -11.73
N HIS A 146 -10.11 9.54 -11.00
CA HIS A 146 -9.54 8.32 -11.57
C HIS A 146 -10.56 7.18 -11.72
N ASN A 147 -10.25 6.19 -12.58
CA ASN A 147 -11.06 4.97 -12.81
C ASN A 147 -12.56 5.22 -12.92
N GLN A 148 -12.95 6.21 -13.74
CA GLN A 148 -14.33 6.68 -13.83
C GLN A 148 -15.34 5.58 -14.18
N GLU A 149 -14.96 4.60 -15.02
CA GLU A 149 -15.84 3.47 -15.34
C GLU A 149 -16.09 2.58 -14.12
N LEU A 150 -15.06 2.29 -13.33
CA LEU A 150 -15.21 1.58 -12.06
C LEU A 150 -16.13 2.36 -11.09
N MET A 151 -15.93 3.68 -11.02
CA MET A 151 -16.71 4.56 -10.15
C MET A 151 -18.19 4.65 -10.57
N LYS A 152 -18.51 4.50 -11.85
CA LYS A 152 -19.92 4.45 -12.33
C LYS A 152 -20.63 3.18 -11.86
N HIS A 153 -19.92 2.06 -11.80
CA HIS A 153 -20.50 0.75 -11.45
C HIS A 153 -20.45 0.43 -9.95
N CYS A 154 -19.67 1.20 -9.15
CA CYS A 154 -19.60 1.05 -7.71
C CYS A 154 -19.83 2.41 -7.02
N ARG A 155 -21.09 2.70 -6.69
CA ARG A 155 -21.50 3.96 -6.03
C ARG A 155 -20.71 4.17 -4.73
N ARG A 156 -20.59 3.14 -3.93
CA ARG A 156 -19.89 3.20 -2.62
C ARG A 156 -18.43 3.61 -2.76
N LEU A 157 -17.71 3.07 -3.76
CA LEU A 157 -16.32 3.43 -4.04
C LEU A 157 -16.20 4.88 -4.53
N LYS A 158 -17.13 5.31 -5.38
CA LYS A 158 -17.20 6.72 -5.84
C LYS A 158 -17.40 7.67 -4.67
N GLU A 159 -18.36 7.39 -3.80
CA GLU A 159 -18.63 8.21 -2.62
C GLU A 159 -17.43 8.25 -1.66
N TYR A 160 -16.73 7.11 -1.49
CA TYR A 160 -15.49 7.07 -0.73
C TYR A 160 -14.40 7.96 -1.33
N SER A 161 -14.21 7.95 -2.65
CA SER A 161 -13.22 8.82 -3.31
C SER A 161 -13.54 10.31 -3.11
N ILE A 162 -14.82 10.69 -3.17
CA ILE A 162 -15.29 12.06 -2.91
C ILE A 162 -15.02 12.43 -1.45
N PHE A 163 -15.34 11.56 -0.50
CA PHE A 163 -15.10 11.79 0.92
C PHE A 163 -13.61 12.03 1.22
N VAL A 164 -12.72 11.17 0.69
CA VAL A 164 -11.27 11.33 0.86
C VAL A 164 -10.78 12.65 0.27
N GLN A 165 -11.28 13.05 -0.89
CA GLN A 165 -10.95 14.34 -1.51
C GLN A 165 -11.41 15.50 -0.64
N CYS A 166 -12.65 15.46 -0.15
CA CYS A 166 -13.23 16.47 0.73
C CYS A 166 -12.40 16.65 2.02
N VAL A 167 -12.01 15.55 2.66
CA VAL A 167 -11.11 15.56 3.84
C VAL A 167 -9.80 16.25 3.52
N ARG A 168 -9.16 15.93 2.40
CA ARG A 168 -7.89 16.54 2.01
C ARG A 168 -7.99 18.05 1.76
N GLU A 169 -9.07 18.50 1.16
CA GLU A 169 -9.32 19.93 0.90
C GLU A 169 -9.48 20.69 2.21
N TYR A 170 -10.26 20.16 3.14
CA TYR A 170 -10.44 20.80 4.45
C TYR A 170 -9.16 20.78 5.29
N ILE A 171 -8.37 19.71 5.27
CA ILE A 171 -7.07 19.68 5.98
C ILE A 171 -6.13 20.80 5.51
N GLN A 172 -6.22 21.22 4.25
CA GLN A 172 -5.41 22.32 3.74
C GLN A 172 -5.91 23.71 4.12
N SER A 173 -7.19 23.85 4.46
CA SER A 173 -7.86 25.13 4.72
C SER A 173 -8.20 25.39 6.19
N GLU A 174 -8.27 24.36 7.01
CA GLU A 174 -8.67 24.47 8.41
C GLU A 174 -7.47 24.48 9.37
N PRO A 175 -7.57 25.13 10.54
CA PRO A 175 -6.48 25.25 11.48
C PRO A 175 -6.16 23.96 12.24
N SER A 176 -7.12 23.05 12.38
CA SER A 176 -6.93 21.74 13.01
C SER A 176 -7.47 20.61 12.16
N VAL A 177 -6.91 19.41 12.34
CA VAL A 177 -7.38 18.21 11.63
C VAL A 177 -8.77 17.80 12.10
N GLU A 178 -9.07 17.99 13.37
CA GLU A 178 -10.38 17.73 13.95
C GLU A 178 -11.46 18.59 13.30
N ASP A 179 -11.24 19.90 13.18
CA ASP A 179 -12.19 20.83 12.54
C ASP A 179 -12.36 20.48 11.05
N ALA A 180 -11.27 20.15 10.38
CA ALA A 180 -11.29 19.72 8.98
C ALA A 180 -12.14 18.46 8.77
N LEU A 181 -12.00 17.47 9.65
CA LEU A 181 -12.77 16.22 9.59
C LEU A 181 -14.24 16.45 9.88
N GLU A 182 -14.59 17.25 10.90
CA GLU A 182 -15.98 17.57 11.20
C GLU A 182 -16.66 18.23 10.01
N LYS A 183 -16.02 19.24 9.41
CA LYS A 183 -16.55 19.94 8.23
C LYS A 183 -16.67 19.02 7.01
N ALA A 184 -15.67 18.16 6.76
CA ALA A 184 -15.71 17.20 5.66
C ALA A 184 -16.88 16.20 5.83
N ILE A 185 -17.06 15.66 7.03
CA ILE A 185 -18.16 14.74 7.35
C ILE A 185 -19.52 15.45 7.16
N ASP A 186 -19.68 16.65 7.70
CA ASP A 186 -20.95 17.40 7.57
C ASP A 186 -21.24 17.75 6.10
N THR A 187 -20.23 18.17 5.36
CA THR A 187 -20.38 18.48 3.92
C THR A 187 -20.81 17.24 3.14
N CYS A 188 -20.17 16.09 3.38
CA CYS A 188 -20.50 14.85 2.70
C CYS A 188 -21.91 14.35 3.07
N ILE A 189 -22.30 14.45 4.36
CA ILE A 189 -23.67 14.11 4.79
C ILE A 189 -24.71 14.99 4.09
N ASN A 190 -24.46 16.30 4.00
CA ASN A 190 -25.38 17.24 3.34
C ASN A 190 -25.48 17.03 1.82
N GLN A 191 -24.44 16.47 1.20
CA GLN A 191 -24.40 16.14 -0.24
C GLN A 191 -24.84 14.70 -0.54
N ASP A 192 -25.37 13.95 0.42
CA ASP A 192 -25.74 12.53 0.32
C ASP A 192 -24.57 11.63 -0.12
N VAL A 193 -23.34 12.00 0.28
CA VAL A 193 -22.11 11.21 0.06
C VAL A 193 -21.82 10.39 1.30
N LEU A 194 -21.89 9.06 1.21
CA LEU A 194 -21.74 8.14 2.35
C LEU A 194 -22.61 8.54 3.57
N ALA A 195 -23.73 9.25 3.35
CA ALA A 195 -24.46 9.92 4.41
C ALA A 195 -24.90 8.98 5.54
N ASP A 196 -25.47 7.81 5.20
CA ASP A 196 -25.94 6.84 6.20
C ASP A 196 -24.76 6.24 6.99
N PHE A 197 -23.66 5.96 6.31
CA PHE A 197 -22.43 5.43 6.91
C PHE A 197 -21.80 6.46 7.86
N LEU A 198 -21.61 7.69 7.40
CA LEU A 198 -20.98 8.76 8.19
C LEU A 198 -21.82 9.17 9.40
N LYS A 199 -23.16 9.20 9.28
CA LYS A 199 -24.05 9.43 10.41
C LYS A 199 -23.92 8.36 11.49
N LYS A 200 -23.85 7.10 11.08
CA LYS A 200 -23.78 5.94 11.96
C LYS A 200 -22.42 5.77 12.63
N HIS A 201 -21.33 6.06 11.89
CA HIS A 201 -19.95 5.73 12.29
C HIS A 201 -19.07 6.99 12.46
N ARG A 202 -19.66 8.18 12.69
CA ARG A 202 -18.94 9.46 12.76
C ARG A 202 -17.71 9.40 13.67
N ALA A 203 -17.89 8.98 14.92
CA ALA A 203 -16.80 8.93 15.90
C ALA A 203 -15.70 7.93 15.52
N GLU A 204 -16.07 6.77 14.96
CA GLU A 204 -15.12 5.75 14.53
C GLU A 204 -14.29 6.25 13.35
N VAL A 205 -14.92 6.89 12.36
CA VAL A 205 -14.26 7.47 11.18
C VAL A 205 -13.30 8.59 11.62
N THR A 206 -13.75 9.50 12.48
CA THR A 206 -12.90 10.58 13.01
C THR A 206 -11.68 10.01 13.73
N ASN A 207 -11.87 9.11 14.69
CA ASN A 207 -10.76 8.51 15.43
C ASN A 207 -9.79 7.74 14.54
N MET A 208 -10.29 6.99 13.55
CA MET A 208 -9.45 6.24 12.62
C MET A 208 -8.58 7.18 11.78
N ILE A 209 -9.14 8.26 11.25
CA ILE A 209 -8.39 9.21 10.43
C ILE A 209 -7.37 9.96 11.27
N LEU A 210 -7.72 10.44 12.47
CA LEU A 210 -6.79 11.10 13.38
C LEU A 210 -5.61 10.20 13.73
N THR A 211 -5.88 8.94 14.11
CA THR A 211 -4.82 7.97 14.42
C THR A 211 -3.90 7.70 13.21
N THR A 212 -4.45 7.65 12.01
CA THR A 212 -3.67 7.45 10.78
C THR A 212 -2.84 8.69 10.46
N TYR A 213 -3.43 9.88 10.62
CA TYR A 213 -2.74 11.15 10.39
C TYR A 213 -1.59 11.35 11.36
N ASP A 214 -1.77 11.08 12.65
CA ASP A 214 -0.72 11.17 13.67
C ASP A 214 0.42 10.18 13.37
N LYS A 215 0.09 8.98 12.94
CA LYS A 215 1.09 7.99 12.54
C LYS A 215 1.88 8.43 11.31
N ASP A 216 1.21 8.93 10.28
CA ASP A 216 1.86 9.43 9.06
C ASP A 216 2.74 10.65 9.35
N LEU A 217 2.31 11.55 10.23
CA LEU A 217 3.09 12.69 10.70
C LEU A 217 4.33 12.24 11.46
N TYR A 218 4.19 11.29 12.39
CA TYR A 218 5.29 10.73 13.16
C TYR A 218 6.32 10.04 12.25
N GLU A 219 5.86 9.21 11.30
CA GLU A 219 6.75 8.56 10.33
C GLU A 219 7.48 9.57 9.43
N LYS A 220 6.82 10.66 9.05
CA LYS A 220 7.43 11.74 8.27
C LYS A 220 8.51 12.44 9.08
N THR A 221 8.23 12.78 10.33
CA THR A 221 9.21 13.41 11.23
C THR A 221 10.43 12.51 11.43
N LEU A 222 10.23 11.21 11.70
CA LEU A 222 11.35 10.26 11.82
C LEU A 222 12.21 10.19 10.56
N LYS A 223 11.60 10.23 9.37
CA LYS A 223 12.34 10.23 8.10
C LYS A 223 13.11 11.53 7.86
N GLU A 224 12.53 12.65 8.26
CA GLU A 224 13.20 13.97 8.18
C GLU A 224 14.38 14.04 9.14
N ASP A 225 14.22 13.58 10.38
CA ASP A 225 15.27 13.51 11.39
C ASP A 225 16.42 12.60 10.96
N ALA A 226 16.13 11.38 10.50
CA ALA A 226 17.12 10.45 9.97
C ALA A 226 17.88 11.01 8.75
N ARG A 227 17.18 11.75 7.88
CA ARG A 227 17.81 12.41 6.73
C ARG A 227 18.73 13.55 7.16
N GLU A 228 18.32 14.32 8.17
CA GLU A 228 19.15 15.40 8.70
C GLU A 228 20.40 14.86 9.41
N GLU A 229 20.24 13.79 10.20
CA GLU A 229 21.32 13.08 10.87
C GLU A 229 22.32 12.52 9.84
N GLY A 230 21.84 11.74 8.86
CA GLY A 230 22.70 11.21 7.78
C GLY A 230 23.41 12.30 6.96
N ARG A 231 22.78 13.49 6.78
CA ARG A 231 23.44 14.63 6.16
C ARG A 231 24.56 15.19 7.04
N LYS A 232 24.36 15.29 8.35
CA LYS A 232 25.38 15.74 9.30
C LYS A 232 26.58 14.77 9.34
N GLU A 233 26.32 13.49 9.46
CA GLU A 233 27.34 12.44 9.42
C GLU A 233 28.12 12.46 8.10
N GLY A 234 27.44 12.52 6.97
CA GLY A 234 28.10 12.62 5.66
C GLY A 234 28.99 13.84 5.53
N MET A 235 28.57 15.01 6.07
CA MET A 235 29.43 16.21 6.11
C MET A 235 30.64 16.02 7.02
N GLU A 236 30.49 15.35 8.15
CA GLU A 236 31.61 15.05 9.07
C GLU A 236 32.62 14.11 8.42
N TYR A 237 32.17 13.06 7.74
CA TYR A 237 33.04 12.14 7.00
C TYR A 237 33.82 12.84 5.91
N LEU A 238 33.17 13.71 5.13
CA LEU A 238 33.82 14.52 4.09
C LEU A 238 34.86 15.46 4.68
N ASN A 239 34.56 16.13 5.79
CA ASN A 239 35.49 17.01 6.46
C ASN A 239 36.71 16.25 7.01
N GLN A 240 36.51 15.06 7.55
CA GLN A 240 37.60 14.20 8.01
C GLN A 240 38.46 13.73 6.83
N LEU A 241 37.86 13.25 5.74
CA LEU A 241 38.56 12.85 4.52
C LEU A 241 39.41 13.99 3.97
N ASN A 242 38.82 15.18 3.80
CA ASN A 242 39.52 16.35 3.32
C ASN A 242 40.72 16.72 4.21
N LYS A 243 40.54 16.63 5.54
CA LYS A 243 41.64 16.89 6.49
C LYS A 243 42.79 15.87 6.36
N TYR A 244 42.47 14.59 6.14
CA TYR A 244 43.48 13.56 5.93
C TYR A 244 44.20 13.74 4.61
N LEU A 245 43.51 14.01 3.50
CA LEU A 245 44.09 14.22 2.18
C LEU A 245 44.98 15.45 2.17
N LEU A 246 44.58 16.56 2.80
CA LEU A 246 45.39 17.78 2.95
C LEU A 246 46.65 17.51 3.75
N LYS A 247 46.58 16.81 4.89
CA LYS A 247 47.75 16.44 5.70
C LYS A 247 48.72 15.53 4.95
N ALA A 248 48.22 14.61 4.15
CA ALA A 248 49.00 13.70 3.34
C ALA A 248 49.52 14.36 2.03
N LYS A 249 49.16 15.62 1.74
CA LYS A 249 49.45 16.36 0.52
C LYS A 249 48.97 15.66 -0.77
N ARG A 250 47.87 14.89 -0.65
CA ARG A 250 47.24 14.12 -1.76
C ARG A 250 46.22 15.03 -2.50
N TYR A 251 46.69 16.12 -3.10
CA TYR A 251 45.81 17.12 -3.72
C TYR A 251 45.06 16.60 -4.94
N SER A 252 45.70 15.75 -5.75
CA SER A 252 45.03 15.12 -6.90
C SER A 252 43.87 14.17 -6.51
N ASP A 253 44.01 13.50 -5.36
CA ASP A 253 42.95 12.65 -4.84
C ASP A 253 41.80 13.47 -4.23
N LEU A 254 42.13 14.60 -3.62
CA LEU A 254 41.13 15.56 -3.15
C LEU A 254 40.30 16.12 -4.31
N GLU A 255 40.95 16.56 -5.40
CA GLU A 255 40.26 17.03 -6.59
C GLU A 255 39.38 15.97 -7.21
N ARG A 256 39.91 14.76 -7.44
CA ARG A 256 39.16 13.66 -8.00
C ARG A 256 37.97 13.23 -7.10
N ALA A 257 38.13 13.24 -5.79
CA ALA A 257 37.05 12.87 -4.85
C ALA A 257 35.84 13.84 -4.88
N THR A 258 36.04 15.09 -5.37
CA THR A 258 34.91 16.02 -5.54
C THR A 258 34.08 15.75 -6.79
N GLU A 259 34.62 15.03 -7.77
CA GLU A 259 33.99 14.75 -9.06
C GLU A 259 33.50 13.28 -9.17
N ASP A 260 34.14 12.34 -8.43
CA ASP A 260 33.92 10.88 -8.51
C ASP A 260 33.49 10.34 -7.15
N ILE A 261 32.18 10.13 -6.97
CA ILE A 261 31.58 9.63 -5.73
C ILE A 261 32.09 8.22 -5.37
N GLU A 262 32.32 7.35 -6.35
CA GLU A 262 32.81 5.99 -6.09
C GLU A 262 34.29 6.03 -5.65
N TYR A 263 35.07 6.93 -6.22
CA TYR A 263 36.44 7.16 -5.75
C TYR A 263 36.47 7.76 -4.33
N GLN A 264 35.55 8.66 -4.02
CA GLN A 264 35.38 9.25 -2.68
C GLN A 264 35.07 8.14 -1.65
N LYS A 265 34.14 7.25 -1.92
CA LYS A 265 33.82 6.10 -1.06
C LYS A 265 35.03 5.18 -0.85
N LYS A 266 35.82 4.95 -1.90
CA LYS A 266 37.05 4.17 -1.81
C LYS A 266 38.05 4.80 -0.85
N LEU A 267 38.20 6.12 -0.88
CA LEU A 267 39.09 6.86 0.02
C LEU A 267 38.59 6.84 1.46
N LEU A 268 37.25 6.98 1.67
CA LEU A 268 36.66 6.86 3.02
C LEU A 268 37.01 5.51 3.67
N LYS A 269 36.89 4.41 2.92
CA LYS A 269 37.31 3.07 3.36
C LYS A 269 38.83 2.97 3.60
N GLU A 270 39.64 3.53 2.69
CA GLU A 270 41.11 3.53 2.84
C GLU A 270 41.55 4.20 4.13
N PHE A 271 40.88 5.27 4.54
CA PHE A 271 41.19 6.00 5.76
C PHE A 271 40.41 5.54 7.00
N GLY A 272 39.54 4.54 6.86
CA GLY A 272 38.73 3.99 7.98
C GLY A 272 37.79 5.02 8.62
N ILE A 273 37.16 5.86 7.78
CA ILE A 273 36.25 6.93 8.21
C ILE A 273 34.79 6.45 8.21
N GLU A 274 34.49 5.27 7.65
CA GLU A 274 33.15 4.61 7.66
C GLU A 274 33.00 3.73 8.89
#